data_1d8efeb31457b08c850348a85021f39c
#
_entry.id   1d8efeb31457b08c850348a85021f39c
#
_cell.length_a   1.000
_cell.length_b   1.000
_cell.length_c   1.000
_cell.angle_alpha   90.00
_cell.angle_beta   90.00
_cell.angle_gamma   90.00
#
_symmetry.space_group_name_H-M   'P 1'
#
loop_
_entity.id
_entity.type
_entity.pdbx_description
1 polymer ?
#
loop_
_entity_poly.entity_id
_entity_poly.type
_entity_poly.pdbx_seq_one_letter_code
_entity_poly.pdbx_strand_id
1 'polypeptide(L)'
;MRLLLDTPIALWAIVDDPRLPEAAAALIRDETNDIIVSAASIWEIAIKHRLARGGAGDMPLSAAEARRYFEEAGYALLPISADHAATLDGLPPIHGDPFDRMLIAQALHEPLRLLTCDTVLAHYGEMVLLC
;
A
#
# COMPACT_ATOMS: atom_id res chain seq x y z
N MET A 1 -14.89 1.96 -6.74
CA MET A 1 -13.96 0.83 -6.45
C MET A 1 -13.37 0.98 -5.04
N ARG A 2 -13.05 -0.13 -4.42
CA ARG A 2 -12.30 -0.12 -3.16
C ARG A 2 -10.84 -0.44 -3.47
N LEU A 3 -9.98 0.56 -3.30
CA LEU A 3 -8.56 0.47 -3.69
C LEU A 3 -7.66 0.42 -2.45
N LEU A 4 -6.93 -0.68 -2.32
CA LEU A 4 -5.83 -0.79 -1.36
C LEU A 4 -4.56 -0.28 -2.03
N LEU A 5 -3.90 0.71 -1.45
CA LEU A 5 -2.70 1.29 -2.03
C LEU A 5 -1.45 0.50 -1.61
N ASP A 6 -0.60 0.19 -2.58
CA ASP A 6 0.76 -0.26 -2.28
C ASP A 6 1.52 0.86 -1.53
N THR A 7 2.49 0.49 -0.71
CA THR A 7 3.17 1.46 0.16
C THR A 7 3.79 2.64 -0.61
N PRO A 8 4.53 2.44 -1.71
CA PRO A 8 5.05 3.56 -2.48
C PRO A 8 3.95 4.47 -3.03
N ILE A 9 2.86 3.89 -3.53
CA ILE A 9 1.73 4.66 -4.07
C ILE A 9 1.11 5.54 -2.98
N ALA A 10 0.88 4.97 -1.80
CA ALA A 10 0.32 5.70 -0.67
C ALA A 10 1.21 6.88 -0.25
N LEU A 11 2.52 6.66 -0.16
CA LEU A 11 3.48 7.69 0.20
C LEU A 11 3.53 8.80 -0.84
N TRP A 12 3.68 8.45 -2.11
CA TRP A 12 3.76 9.45 -3.18
C TRP A 12 2.50 10.32 -3.23
N ALA A 13 1.34 9.72 -2.96
CA ALA A 13 0.09 10.45 -2.95
C ALA A 13 0.03 11.52 -1.86
N ILE A 14 0.48 11.21 -0.64
CA ILE A 14 0.38 12.15 0.49
C ILE A 14 1.48 13.19 0.54
N VAL A 15 2.64 12.93 -0.11
CA VAL A 15 3.72 13.93 -0.20
C VAL A 15 3.75 14.64 -1.57
N ASP A 16 2.77 14.36 -2.41
CA ASP A 16 2.67 14.94 -3.75
C ASP A 16 3.94 14.72 -4.58
N ASP A 17 4.43 13.47 -4.55
CA ASP A 17 5.66 13.10 -5.22
C ASP A 17 5.41 12.90 -6.73
N PRO A 18 6.24 13.51 -7.62
CA PRO A 18 6.07 13.38 -9.07
C PRO A 18 6.25 11.95 -9.61
N ARG A 19 6.80 11.03 -8.80
CA ARG A 19 6.89 9.62 -9.19
C ARG A 19 5.53 8.92 -9.26
N LEU A 20 4.49 9.49 -8.62
CA LEU A 20 3.14 8.93 -8.71
C LEU A 20 2.65 9.02 -10.16
N PRO A 21 2.38 7.89 -10.84
CA PRO A 21 1.86 7.93 -12.20
C PRO A 21 0.50 8.63 -12.26
N GLU A 22 0.24 9.35 -13.36
CA GLU A 22 -1.03 10.07 -13.52
C GLU A 22 -2.23 9.14 -13.49
N ALA A 23 -2.10 7.92 -14.01
CA ALA A 23 -3.18 6.95 -13.95
C ALA A 23 -3.56 6.60 -12.51
N ALA A 24 -2.58 6.44 -11.63
CA ALA A 24 -2.81 6.19 -10.20
C ALA A 24 -3.39 7.42 -9.52
N ALA A 25 -2.83 8.61 -9.80
CA ALA A 25 -3.33 9.86 -9.24
C ALA A 25 -4.80 10.10 -9.58
N ALA A 26 -5.19 9.83 -10.81
CA ALA A 26 -6.58 9.98 -11.26
C ALA A 26 -7.52 9.06 -10.48
N LEU A 27 -7.12 7.81 -10.25
CA LEU A 27 -7.93 6.85 -9.48
C LEU A 27 -8.08 7.30 -8.02
N ILE A 28 -7.02 7.85 -7.43
CA ILE A 28 -7.04 8.32 -6.04
C ILE A 28 -7.90 9.58 -5.88
N ARG A 29 -7.88 10.48 -6.87
CA ARG A 29 -8.69 11.70 -6.87
C ARG A 29 -10.17 11.44 -7.14
N ASP A 30 -10.50 10.32 -7.76
CA ASP A 30 -11.89 9.98 -8.08
C ASP A 30 -12.66 9.69 -6.80
N GLU A 31 -13.59 10.58 -6.46
CA GLU A 31 -14.37 10.51 -5.23
C GLU A 31 -15.30 9.31 -5.15
N THR A 32 -15.55 8.63 -6.28
CA THR A 32 -16.33 7.38 -6.27
C THR A 32 -15.54 6.18 -5.79
N ASN A 33 -14.22 6.32 -5.66
CA ASN A 33 -13.35 5.28 -5.16
C ASN A 33 -13.10 5.44 -3.65
N ASP A 34 -13.15 4.33 -2.92
CA ASP A 34 -12.74 4.28 -1.52
C ASP A 34 -11.26 3.95 -1.48
N ILE A 35 -10.46 4.83 -0.87
CA ILE A 35 -9.01 4.66 -0.79
C ILE A 35 -8.66 4.11 0.58
N ILE A 36 -7.90 3.03 0.58
CA ILE A 36 -7.57 2.26 1.78
C ILE A 36 -6.06 2.07 1.86
N VAL A 37 -5.51 2.27 3.06
CA VAL A 37 -4.10 2.03 3.37
C VAL A 37 -4.03 1.01 4.49
N SER A 38 -3.18 -0.01 4.32
CA SER A 38 -3.01 -1.05 5.31
C SER A 38 -2.12 -0.60 6.47
N ALA A 39 -2.40 -1.12 7.66
CA ALA A 39 -1.49 -1.03 8.80
C ALA A 39 -0.11 -1.63 8.46
N ALA A 40 -0.05 -2.60 7.55
CA ALA A 40 1.21 -3.16 7.06
C ALA A 40 2.09 -2.09 6.41
N SER A 41 1.50 -1.16 5.66
CA SER A 41 2.24 -0.06 5.04
C SER A 41 2.78 0.91 6.09
N ILE A 42 2.00 1.20 7.12
CA ILE A 42 2.45 2.05 8.23
C ILE A 42 3.62 1.37 8.97
N TRP A 43 3.54 0.07 9.18
CA TRP A 43 4.62 -0.71 9.78
C TRP A 43 5.90 -0.69 8.93
N GLU A 44 5.77 -0.89 7.64
CA GLU A 44 6.90 -0.80 6.70
C GLU A 44 7.56 0.58 6.77
N ILE A 45 6.76 1.64 6.79
CA ILE A 45 7.25 3.02 6.93
C ILE A 45 8.03 3.19 8.22
N ALA A 46 7.53 2.65 9.34
CA ALA A 46 8.20 2.74 10.64
C ALA A 46 9.59 2.12 10.59
N ILE A 47 9.72 0.94 9.98
CA ILE A 47 11.00 0.24 9.86
C ILE A 47 11.97 1.05 8.99
N LYS A 48 11.52 1.50 7.83
CA LYS A 48 12.37 2.22 6.88
C LYS A 48 12.81 3.58 7.39
N HIS A 49 11.93 4.29 8.09
CA HIS A 49 12.25 5.57 8.70
C HIS A 49 13.31 5.42 9.79
N ARG A 50 13.22 4.38 10.61
CA ARG A 50 14.21 4.07 11.63
C ARG A 50 15.60 3.80 11.05
N LEU A 51 15.66 3.21 9.85
CA LEU A 51 16.90 2.90 9.14
C LEU A 51 17.45 4.07 8.32
N ALA A 52 16.75 5.21 8.29
CA ALA A 52 17.16 6.37 7.52
C ALA A 52 18.51 6.93 7.99
N ARG A 53 19.36 7.30 7.01
CA ARG A 53 20.73 7.82 7.25
C ARG A 53 20.94 9.22 6.66
N GLY A 54 19.86 9.90 6.27
CA GLY A 54 19.93 11.23 5.66
C GLY A 54 20.17 11.22 4.15
N GLY A 55 20.06 10.06 3.50
CA GLY A 55 20.19 9.94 2.04
C GLY A 55 18.92 10.31 1.30
N ALA A 56 19.06 10.61 0.00
CA ALA A 56 17.94 11.04 -0.85
C ALA A 56 16.86 9.96 -1.02
N GLY A 57 17.19 8.68 -0.85
CA GLY A 57 16.26 7.57 -0.97
C GLY A 57 15.59 7.16 0.35
N ASP A 58 15.87 7.88 1.43
CA ASP A 58 15.35 7.54 2.74
C ASP A 58 13.85 7.83 2.85
N MET A 59 13.20 7.11 3.78
CA MET A 59 11.79 7.32 4.08
C MET A 59 11.57 8.73 4.60
N PRO A 60 10.74 9.56 3.92
CA PRO A 60 10.60 10.98 4.26
C PRO A 60 9.77 11.23 5.52
N LEU A 61 8.95 10.28 5.94
CA LEU A 61 8.02 10.42 7.04
C LEU A 61 8.19 9.34 8.09
N SER A 62 7.92 9.67 9.35
CA SER A 62 7.72 8.68 10.38
C SER A 62 6.37 7.99 10.21
N ALA A 63 6.19 6.84 10.87
CA ALA A 63 4.89 6.13 10.83
C ALA A 63 3.75 6.99 11.39
N ALA A 64 4.02 7.74 12.47
CA ALA A 64 3.01 8.60 13.08
C ALA A 64 2.60 9.74 12.15
N GLU A 65 3.57 10.35 11.47
CA GLU A 65 3.30 11.40 10.48
C GLU A 65 2.52 10.85 9.30
N ALA A 66 2.93 9.69 8.75
CA ALA A 66 2.25 9.06 7.63
C ALA A 66 0.81 8.73 7.98
N ARG A 67 0.58 8.12 9.15
CA ARG A 67 -0.78 7.81 9.63
C ARG A 67 -1.65 9.05 9.67
N ARG A 68 -1.13 10.15 10.23
CA ARG A 68 -1.88 11.40 10.31
C ARG A 68 -2.26 11.92 8.93
N TYR A 69 -1.31 11.92 7.99
CA TYR A 69 -1.56 12.39 6.63
C TYR A 69 -2.55 11.50 5.88
N PHE A 70 -2.51 10.18 6.07
CA PHE A 70 -3.51 9.28 5.49
C PHE A 70 -4.90 9.59 6.00
N GLU A 71 -5.04 9.80 7.32
CA GLU A 71 -6.33 10.15 7.93
C GLU A 71 -6.84 11.50 7.43
N GLU A 72 -5.96 12.51 7.36
CA GLU A 72 -6.31 13.84 6.85
C GLU A 72 -6.72 13.81 5.38
N ALA A 73 -6.14 12.92 4.59
CA ALA A 73 -6.51 12.72 3.19
C ALA A 73 -7.85 11.99 3.02
N GLY A 74 -8.42 11.48 4.10
CA GLY A 74 -9.68 10.74 4.05
C GLY A 74 -9.53 9.25 3.71
N TYR A 75 -8.31 8.71 3.77
CA TYR A 75 -8.08 7.30 3.51
C TYR A 75 -8.53 6.45 4.70
N ALA A 76 -9.17 5.32 4.42
CA ALA A 76 -9.50 4.35 5.45
C ALA A 76 -8.25 3.54 5.82
N LEU A 77 -8.07 3.26 7.10
CA LEU A 77 -6.96 2.43 7.57
C LEU A 77 -7.45 1.00 7.79
N LEU A 78 -6.76 0.03 7.19
CA LEU A 78 -7.12 -1.39 7.29
C LEU A 78 -6.19 -2.08 8.29
N PRO A 79 -6.70 -2.57 9.41
CA PRO A 79 -5.88 -3.33 10.35
C PRO A 79 -5.53 -4.71 9.79
N ILE A 80 -4.43 -5.28 10.26
CA ILE A 80 -4.05 -6.66 9.94
C ILE A 80 -4.80 -7.59 10.88
N SER A 81 -5.62 -8.49 10.33
CA SER A 81 -6.36 -9.48 11.10
C SER A 81 -5.67 -10.84 11.10
N ALA A 82 -6.12 -11.73 11.99
CA ALA A 82 -5.68 -13.12 12.00
C ALA A 82 -6.04 -13.83 10.67
N ASP A 83 -7.19 -13.50 10.09
CA ASP A 83 -7.60 -14.04 8.81
C ASP A 83 -6.67 -13.62 7.68
N HIS A 84 -6.23 -12.37 7.68
CA HIS A 84 -5.24 -11.89 6.73
C HIS A 84 -3.94 -12.68 6.85
N ALA A 85 -3.45 -12.85 8.07
CA ALA A 85 -2.22 -13.59 8.32
C ALA A 85 -2.34 -15.06 7.89
N ALA A 86 -3.45 -15.70 8.18
CA ALA A 86 -3.70 -17.10 7.79
C ALA A 86 -3.80 -17.27 6.27
N THR A 87 -4.29 -16.28 5.55
CA THR A 87 -4.37 -16.29 4.08
C THR A 87 -2.99 -16.46 3.44
N LEU A 88 -1.92 -16.03 4.11
CA LEU A 88 -0.55 -16.15 3.60
C LEU A 88 -0.14 -17.60 3.33
N ASP A 89 -0.70 -18.58 4.05
CA ASP A 89 -0.35 -20.00 3.85
C ASP A 89 -0.65 -20.47 2.44
N GLY A 90 -1.71 -19.95 1.83
CA GLY A 90 -2.13 -20.35 0.50
C GLY A 90 -1.55 -19.51 -0.63
N LEU A 91 -0.76 -18.48 -0.34
CA LEU A 91 -0.20 -17.63 -1.38
C LEU A 91 0.99 -18.29 -2.09
N PRO A 92 1.01 -18.31 -3.43
CA PRO A 92 2.19 -18.78 -4.15
C PRO A 92 3.40 -17.90 -3.88
N PRO A 93 4.62 -18.44 -3.89
CA PRO A 93 5.84 -17.68 -3.57
C PRO A 93 6.34 -16.86 -4.76
N ILE A 94 5.51 -15.98 -5.29
CA ILE A 94 5.81 -15.13 -6.46
C ILE A 94 6.70 -13.96 -6.05
N HIS A 95 6.42 -13.34 -4.90
CA HIS A 95 7.19 -12.21 -4.37
C HIS A 95 7.73 -12.57 -2.98
N GLY A 96 8.94 -12.12 -2.68
CA GLY A 96 9.59 -12.42 -1.40
C GLY A 96 9.34 -11.39 -0.29
N ASP A 97 8.87 -10.19 -0.63
CA ASP A 97 8.67 -9.14 0.35
C ASP A 97 7.44 -9.43 1.23
N PRO A 98 7.62 -9.53 2.56
CA PRO A 98 6.51 -9.89 3.45
C PRO A 98 5.42 -8.82 3.51
N PHE A 99 5.75 -7.54 3.35
CA PHE A 99 4.76 -6.47 3.35
C PHE A 99 3.87 -6.55 2.11
N ASP A 100 4.48 -6.75 0.93
CA ASP A 100 3.74 -6.91 -0.32
C ASP A 100 2.86 -8.14 -0.28
N ARG A 101 3.36 -9.26 0.26
CA ARG A 101 2.57 -10.48 0.42
C ARG A 101 1.37 -10.25 1.34
N MET A 102 1.53 -9.49 2.42
CA MET A 102 0.43 -9.14 3.31
C MET A 102 -0.62 -8.30 2.58
N LEU A 103 -0.21 -7.34 1.75
CA LEU A 103 -1.17 -6.55 0.96
C LEU A 103 -1.97 -7.42 0.01
N ILE A 104 -1.34 -8.41 -0.63
CA ILE A 104 -2.03 -9.38 -1.49
C ILE A 104 -3.04 -10.19 -0.67
N ALA A 105 -2.64 -10.70 0.50
CA ALA A 105 -3.53 -11.45 1.38
C ALA A 105 -4.75 -10.63 1.79
N GLN A 106 -4.55 -9.36 2.13
CA GLN A 106 -5.63 -8.46 2.48
C GLN A 106 -6.56 -8.20 1.30
N ALA A 107 -6.01 -7.95 0.11
CA ALA A 107 -6.81 -7.71 -1.09
C ALA A 107 -7.68 -8.93 -1.44
N LEU A 108 -7.17 -10.13 -1.27
CA LEU A 108 -7.91 -11.37 -1.50
C LEU A 108 -9.03 -11.58 -0.48
N HIS A 109 -8.73 -11.33 0.77
CA HIS A 109 -9.68 -11.62 1.87
C HIS A 109 -10.80 -10.60 1.97
N GLU A 110 -10.54 -9.29 1.74
CA GLU A 110 -11.49 -8.21 2.03
C GLU A 110 -12.69 -8.07 1.09
N PRO A 111 -12.83 -8.41 -0.17
CA PRO A 111 -11.92 -8.31 -1.30
C PRO A 111 -11.69 -6.85 -1.75
N LEU A 112 -10.47 -6.52 -2.09
CA LEU A 112 -10.07 -5.19 -2.55
C LEU A 112 -9.27 -5.31 -3.85
N ARG A 113 -9.06 -4.17 -4.52
CA ARG A 113 -8.11 -4.11 -5.63
C ARG A 113 -6.84 -3.44 -5.13
N LEU A 114 -5.70 -4.10 -5.34
CA LEU A 114 -4.40 -3.56 -4.96
C LEU A 114 -3.85 -2.71 -6.09
N LEU A 115 -3.69 -1.42 -5.83
CA LEU A 115 -3.09 -0.48 -6.79
C LEU A 115 -1.58 -0.43 -6.55
N THR A 116 -0.81 -0.84 -7.55
CA THR A 116 0.66 -0.92 -7.49
C THR A 116 1.28 -0.66 -8.85
N CYS A 117 2.54 -0.23 -8.86
CA CYS A 117 3.35 -0.18 -10.08
C CYS A 117 4.36 -1.34 -10.16
N ASP A 118 4.34 -2.26 -9.20
CA ASP A 118 5.22 -3.42 -9.18
C ASP A 118 4.65 -4.53 -10.08
N THR A 119 5.31 -4.76 -11.22
CA THR A 119 4.86 -5.75 -12.19
C THR A 119 4.88 -7.17 -11.66
N VAL A 120 5.74 -7.48 -10.68
CA VAL A 120 5.79 -8.81 -10.06
C VAL A 120 4.49 -9.12 -9.33
N LEU A 121 3.91 -8.14 -8.65
CA LEU A 121 2.65 -8.33 -7.91
C LEU A 121 1.49 -8.65 -8.84
N ALA A 122 1.51 -8.21 -10.10
CA ALA A 122 0.46 -8.52 -11.07
C ALA A 122 0.29 -10.01 -11.30
N HIS A 123 1.33 -10.81 -11.06
CA HIS A 123 1.26 -12.27 -11.22
C HIS A 123 0.40 -12.96 -10.16
N TYR A 124 0.00 -12.28 -9.09
CA TYR A 124 -0.90 -12.86 -8.09
C TYR A 124 -2.36 -12.96 -8.54
N GLY A 125 -2.76 -12.18 -9.54
CA GLY A 125 -4.10 -12.30 -10.12
C GLY A 125 -4.77 -10.97 -10.45
N GLU A 126 -6.04 -11.06 -10.81
CA GLU A 126 -6.83 -9.93 -11.30
C GLU A 126 -7.14 -8.87 -10.24
N MET A 127 -6.97 -9.19 -8.95
CA MET A 127 -7.15 -8.20 -7.89
C MET A 127 -6.09 -7.10 -7.94
N VAL A 128 -4.98 -7.33 -8.65
CA VAL A 128 -3.92 -6.33 -8.79
C VAL A 128 -4.25 -5.40 -9.96
N LEU A 129 -4.28 -4.11 -9.67
CA LEU A 129 -4.46 -3.05 -10.65
C LEU A 129 -3.10 -2.38 -10.84
N LEU A 130 -2.48 -2.65 -11.99
CA LEU A 130 -1.14 -2.14 -12.28
C LEU A 130 -1.21 -0.75 -12.90
N CYS A 131 -0.42 0.17 -12.35
CA CYS A 131 -0.34 1.53 -12.89
C CYS A 131 0.95 1.82 -13.65
#